data_ce4f8873abd5e2be7c198d594a0f1650
#
_entry.id   ce4f8873abd5e2be7c198d594a0f1650
#
_cell.length_a   1.000
_cell.length_b   1.000
_cell.length_c   1.000
_cell.angle_alpha   90.00
_cell.angle_beta   90.00
_cell.angle_gamma   90.00
#
_symmetry.space_group_name_H-M   'P 1'
#
loop_
_entity.id
_entity.type
_entity.pdbx_description
1 polymer ?
#
loop_
_entity_poly.entity_id
_entity_poly.type
_entity_poly.pdbx_seq_one_letter_code
_entity_poly.pdbx_strand_id
1 'polypeptide(L)'
;MGAKKKVVVRIYGNEINKRYTDLLKTDNTLSLWDCISLDAVQKGRFIHEDVAKDLLNRGLIEGDAPNYTISLGVAKATRQLQGYTKQKGLDKDKIKQMVLQYLKNAGSDGAKRDGIYEYIKDVMPSNKTEEQKLRSLGDLLKVMKAEELIRTDGRNWFIL
;
A
#
# COMPACT_ATOMS: atom_id res chain seq x y z
N MET A 1 51.54 21.27 27.00
CA MET A 1 51.03 20.82 25.70
C MET A 1 49.55 20.55 25.83
N GLY A 2 48.71 21.43 25.30
CA GLY A 2 47.24 21.31 25.37
C GLY A 2 46.74 20.33 24.31
N ALA A 3 46.01 19.32 24.73
CA ALA A 3 45.36 18.36 23.81
C ALA A 3 44.33 19.09 22.93
N LYS A 4 44.48 19.06 21.61
CA LYS A 4 43.54 19.60 20.69
C LYS A 4 42.23 18.78 20.78
N LYS A 5 41.17 19.40 21.30
CA LYS A 5 39.81 18.82 21.28
C LYS A 5 39.36 18.67 19.82
N LYS A 6 39.13 17.44 19.40
CA LYS A 6 38.63 17.11 18.07
C LYS A 6 37.10 17.02 18.15
N VAL A 7 36.40 17.86 17.41
CA VAL A 7 34.94 17.77 17.22
C VAL A 7 34.67 16.92 15.98
N VAL A 8 33.95 15.82 16.14
CA VAL A 8 33.51 14.97 15.03
C VAL A 8 32.03 15.18 14.85
N VAL A 9 31.63 15.75 13.71
CA VAL A 9 30.22 15.87 13.31
C VAL A 9 29.90 14.73 12.36
N ARG A 10 29.00 13.82 12.74
CA ARG A 10 28.44 12.82 11.84
C ARG A 10 27.13 13.31 11.29
N ILE A 11 27.08 13.57 9.99
CA ILE A 11 25.85 13.88 9.27
C ILE A 11 25.37 12.57 8.65
N TYR A 12 24.27 12.04 9.17
CA TYR A 12 23.60 10.89 8.54
C TYR A 12 22.74 11.44 7.39
N GLY A 13 23.21 11.27 6.16
CA GLY A 13 22.41 11.55 4.97
C GLY A 13 21.33 10.46 4.81
N ASN A 14 20.06 10.86 4.69
CA ASN A 14 19.06 9.96 4.15
C ASN A 14 19.34 9.80 2.65
N GLU A 15 19.71 8.61 2.21
CA GLU A 15 19.73 8.30 0.78
C GLU A 15 18.29 8.34 0.24
N ILE A 16 17.96 9.42 -0.42
CA ILE A 16 16.76 9.50 -1.25
C ILE A 16 17.02 8.60 -2.46
N ASN A 17 16.03 7.80 -2.84
CA ASN A 17 16.13 6.99 -4.05
C ASN A 17 16.54 7.88 -5.24
N LYS A 18 17.61 7.49 -5.94
CA LYS A 18 18.17 8.22 -7.09
C LYS A 18 17.10 8.63 -8.12
N ARG A 19 16.04 7.84 -8.26
CA ARG A 19 14.92 8.12 -9.17
C ARG A 19 14.15 9.39 -8.82
N TYR A 20 14.02 9.73 -7.51
CA TYR A 20 13.43 11.00 -7.08
C TYR A 20 14.38 12.18 -7.30
N THR A 21 15.69 11.95 -7.21
CA THR A 21 16.69 12.96 -7.56
C THR A 21 16.65 13.27 -9.07
N ASP A 22 16.45 12.25 -9.90
CA ASP A 22 16.32 12.44 -11.35
C ASP A 22 14.97 13.12 -11.69
N LEU A 23 13.89 12.79 -10.99
CA LEU A 23 12.59 13.45 -11.13
C LEU A 23 12.71 14.96 -10.78
N LEU A 24 13.38 15.30 -9.67
CA LEU A 24 13.62 16.68 -9.26
C LEU A 24 14.39 17.51 -10.31
N LYS A 25 15.27 16.86 -11.08
CA LYS A 25 16.01 17.54 -12.15
C LYS A 25 15.14 17.82 -13.38
N THR A 26 14.11 17.01 -13.60
CA THR A 26 13.26 17.07 -14.80
C THR A 26 11.95 17.81 -14.58
N ASP A 27 11.49 17.88 -13.33
CA ASP A 27 10.25 18.54 -12.95
C ASP A 27 10.51 19.70 -11.99
N ASN A 28 10.51 20.93 -12.53
CA ASN A 28 10.76 22.16 -11.79
C ASN A 28 9.63 22.53 -10.82
N THR A 29 8.52 21.81 -10.81
CA THR A 29 7.38 22.03 -9.89
C THR A 29 7.58 21.33 -8.56
N LEU A 30 8.55 20.40 -8.48
CA LEU A 30 8.85 19.63 -7.29
C LEU A 30 9.98 20.29 -6.47
N SER A 31 9.81 20.31 -5.17
CA SER A 31 10.85 20.66 -4.21
C SER A 31 11.62 19.43 -3.74
N LEU A 32 12.78 19.65 -3.13
CA LEU A 32 13.54 18.58 -2.46
C LEU A 32 12.69 17.93 -1.35
N TRP A 33 11.87 18.70 -0.63
CA TRP A 33 10.98 18.19 0.40
C TRP A 33 9.88 17.28 -0.16
N ASP A 34 9.36 17.59 -1.34
CA ASP A 34 8.41 16.72 -2.03
C ASP A 34 9.06 15.35 -2.32
N CYS A 35 10.28 15.35 -2.84
CA CYS A 35 11.01 14.11 -3.14
C CYS A 35 11.30 13.28 -1.88
N ILE A 36 11.66 13.94 -0.76
CA ILE A 36 11.85 13.27 0.54
C ILE A 36 10.53 12.65 1.01
N SER A 37 9.44 13.39 0.89
CA SER A 37 8.11 12.94 1.32
C SER A 37 7.58 11.81 0.44
N LEU A 38 7.79 11.87 -0.87
CA LEU A 38 7.44 10.78 -1.80
C LEU A 38 8.25 9.50 -1.52
N ASP A 39 9.55 9.62 -1.22
CA ASP A 39 10.38 8.48 -0.81
C ASP A 39 9.89 7.88 0.52
N ALA A 40 9.46 8.72 1.47
CA ALA A 40 8.87 8.27 2.73
C ALA A 40 7.56 7.51 2.50
N VAL A 41 6.64 8.05 1.69
CA VAL A 41 5.38 7.39 1.32
C VAL A 41 5.65 6.05 0.65
N GLN A 42 6.58 5.99 -0.29
CA GLN A 42 6.91 4.75 -0.97
C GLN A 42 7.47 3.68 -0.02
N LYS A 43 8.20 4.08 0.99
CA LYS A 43 8.75 3.19 2.03
C LYS A 43 7.75 2.88 3.14
N GLY A 44 6.49 3.33 3.03
CA GLY A 44 5.47 3.17 4.07
C GLY A 44 5.80 3.89 5.37
N ARG A 45 6.60 4.96 5.30
CA ARG A 45 6.96 5.78 6.47
C ARG A 45 5.92 6.86 6.70
N PHE A 46 5.81 7.29 7.93
CA PHE A 46 4.92 8.39 8.31
C PHE A 46 5.32 9.71 7.62
N ILE A 47 4.33 10.44 7.14
CA ILE A 47 4.41 11.83 6.71
C ILE A 47 3.39 12.66 7.49
N HIS A 48 3.71 13.94 7.74
CA HIS A 48 2.82 14.83 8.46
C HIS A 48 1.54 15.09 7.65
N GLU A 49 0.40 15.29 8.33
CA GLU A 49 -0.90 15.44 7.70
C GLU A 49 -0.96 16.61 6.70
N ASP A 50 -0.35 17.76 7.04
CA ASP A 50 -0.32 18.92 6.15
C ASP A 50 0.46 18.64 4.86
N VAL A 51 1.57 17.89 4.97
CA VAL A 51 2.36 17.44 3.81
C VAL A 51 1.55 16.46 2.97
N ALA A 52 0.84 15.53 3.61
CA ALA A 52 -0.02 14.59 2.90
C ALA A 52 -1.14 15.31 2.13
N LYS A 53 -1.79 16.30 2.74
CA LYS A 53 -2.83 17.12 2.10
C LYS A 53 -2.29 17.88 0.88
N ASP A 54 -1.11 18.48 0.98
CA ASP A 54 -0.50 19.18 -0.16
C ASP A 54 -0.18 18.22 -1.30
N LEU A 55 0.45 17.09 -1.00
CA LEU A 55 0.80 16.08 -2.00
C LEU A 55 -0.45 15.45 -2.67
N LEU A 56 -1.55 15.25 -1.91
CA LEU A 56 -2.84 14.79 -2.44
C LEU A 56 -3.44 15.82 -3.40
N ASN A 57 -3.49 17.09 -2.99
CA ASN A 57 -4.04 18.18 -3.81
C ASN A 57 -3.29 18.34 -5.13
N ARG A 58 -1.98 18.10 -5.12
CA ARG A 58 -1.11 18.14 -6.30
C ARG A 58 -1.12 16.83 -7.10
N GLY A 59 -1.87 15.81 -6.65
CA GLY A 59 -1.94 14.51 -7.32
C GLY A 59 -0.62 13.72 -7.33
N LEU A 60 0.26 13.98 -6.38
CA LEU A 60 1.56 13.32 -6.25
C LEU A 60 1.46 12.01 -5.46
N ILE A 61 0.50 11.92 -4.55
CA ILE A 61 0.14 10.70 -3.82
C ILE A 61 -1.36 10.43 -3.95
N GLU A 62 -1.78 9.23 -3.60
CA GLU A 62 -3.17 8.78 -3.57
C GLU A 62 -3.41 7.86 -2.37
N GLY A 63 -4.70 7.63 -2.04
CA GLY A 63 -5.13 6.83 -0.89
C GLY A 63 -5.53 7.68 0.30
N ASP A 64 -5.81 7.03 1.41
CA ASP A 64 -6.29 7.63 2.65
C ASP A 64 -5.34 7.36 3.81
N ALA A 65 -5.35 8.26 4.80
CA ALA A 65 -4.53 8.09 6.01
C ALA A 65 -4.82 6.73 6.71
N PRO A 66 -3.82 6.07 7.19
CA PRO A 66 -2.38 6.31 7.08
C PRO A 66 -1.73 5.64 5.85
N ASN A 67 -2.52 5.06 4.92
CA ASN A 67 -2.08 4.16 3.86
C ASN A 67 -1.93 4.89 2.51
N TYR A 68 -1.14 5.95 2.48
CA TYR A 68 -0.84 6.65 1.24
C TYR A 68 0.07 5.83 0.32
N THR A 69 -0.09 6.03 -0.99
CA THR A 69 0.79 5.50 -2.05
C THR A 69 1.20 6.63 -2.98
N ILE A 70 2.35 6.50 -3.63
CA ILE A 70 2.70 7.43 -4.72
C ILE A 70 1.67 7.31 -5.85
N SER A 71 1.36 8.41 -6.54
CA SER A 71 0.42 8.36 -7.65
C SER A 71 0.98 7.58 -8.85
N LEU A 72 0.09 7.13 -9.74
CA LEU A 72 0.49 6.46 -10.97
C LEU A 72 1.40 7.34 -11.84
N GLY A 73 1.18 8.66 -11.86
CA GLY A 73 2.01 9.64 -12.56
C GLY A 73 3.45 9.63 -12.05
N VAL A 74 3.62 9.74 -10.73
CA VAL A 74 4.93 9.67 -10.07
C VAL A 74 5.58 8.31 -10.29
N ALA A 75 4.83 7.21 -10.18
CA ALA A 75 5.33 5.85 -10.39
C ALA A 75 5.86 5.63 -11.82
N LYS A 76 5.19 6.20 -12.82
CA LYS A 76 5.65 6.18 -14.22
C LYS A 76 6.91 7.02 -14.42
N ALA A 77 6.92 8.27 -13.95
CA ALA A 77 8.05 9.19 -14.06
C ALA A 77 9.31 8.65 -13.38
N THR A 78 9.15 7.96 -12.25
CA THR A 78 10.25 7.36 -11.49
C THR A 78 10.58 5.93 -11.89
N ARG A 79 9.92 5.36 -12.91
CA ARG A 79 10.06 3.95 -13.35
C ARG A 79 9.84 2.94 -12.21
N GLN A 80 8.84 3.19 -11.37
CA GLN A 80 8.53 2.41 -10.17
C GLN A 80 7.17 1.71 -10.25
N LEU A 81 6.68 1.42 -11.44
CA LEU A 81 5.37 0.80 -11.67
C LEU A 81 5.18 -0.53 -10.92
N GLN A 82 6.22 -1.36 -10.83
CA GLN A 82 6.13 -2.62 -10.09
C GLN A 82 5.90 -2.39 -8.58
N GLY A 83 6.61 -1.42 -8.00
CA GLY A 83 6.40 -1.01 -6.60
C GLY A 83 5.02 -0.44 -6.36
N TYR A 84 4.54 0.40 -7.25
CA TYR A 84 3.19 0.97 -7.23
C TYR A 84 2.12 -0.13 -7.26
N THR A 85 2.21 -1.06 -8.21
CA THR A 85 1.25 -2.18 -8.32
C THR A 85 1.25 -3.05 -7.06
N LYS A 86 2.43 -3.32 -6.50
CA LYS A 86 2.56 -4.09 -5.26
C LYS A 86 1.96 -3.36 -4.05
N GLN A 87 2.16 -2.05 -3.94
CA GLN A 87 1.59 -1.26 -2.85
C GLN A 87 0.06 -1.15 -2.95
N LYS A 88 -0.45 -0.93 -4.15
CA LYS A 88 -1.90 -0.79 -4.39
C LYS A 88 -2.64 -2.13 -4.27
N GLY A 89 -1.97 -3.25 -4.47
CA GLY A 89 -2.57 -4.58 -4.50
C GLY A 89 -3.38 -4.80 -5.79
N LEU A 90 -4.04 -5.95 -5.85
CA LEU A 90 -4.99 -6.23 -6.92
C LEU A 90 -6.28 -5.42 -6.75
N ASP A 91 -6.94 -5.16 -7.87
CA ASP A 91 -8.28 -4.59 -7.91
C ASP A 91 -9.27 -5.43 -7.10
N LYS A 92 -10.24 -4.78 -6.43
CA LYS A 92 -11.24 -5.43 -5.60
C LYS A 92 -12.03 -6.51 -6.34
N ASP A 93 -12.34 -6.28 -7.62
CA ASP A 93 -13.10 -7.25 -8.42
C ASP A 93 -12.27 -8.50 -8.71
N LYS A 94 -10.97 -8.36 -8.94
CA LYS A 94 -10.06 -9.50 -9.06
C LYS A 94 -9.94 -10.27 -7.76
N ILE A 95 -9.88 -9.57 -6.62
CA ILE A 95 -9.86 -10.23 -5.31
C ILE A 95 -11.18 -10.97 -5.06
N LYS A 96 -12.35 -10.38 -5.42
CA LYS A 96 -13.64 -11.09 -5.37
C LYS A 96 -13.62 -12.38 -6.19
N GLN A 97 -13.13 -12.33 -7.43
CA GLN A 97 -13.02 -13.52 -8.29
C GLN A 97 -12.11 -14.58 -7.66
N MET A 98 -10.99 -14.20 -7.05
CA MET A 98 -10.12 -15.13 -6.35
C MET A 98 -10.81 -15.79 -5.16
N VAL A 99 -11.56 -15.03 -4.36
CA VAL A 99 -12.35 -15.56 -3.25
C VAL A 99 -13.41 -16.54 -3.74
N LEU A 100 -14.16 -16.20 -4.82
CA LEU A 100 -15.15 -17.11 -5.41
C LEU A 100 -14.49 -18.41 -5.92
N GLN A 101 -13.36 -18.32 -6.59
CA GLN A 101 -12.63 -19.49 -7.06
C GLN A 101 -12.14 -20.37 -5.89
N TYR A 102 -11.67 -19.76 -4.82
CA TYR A 102 -11.25 -20.48 -3.62
C TYR A 102 -12.42 -21.22 -2.96
N LEU A 103 -13.58 -20.56 -2.81
CA LEU A 103 -14.79 -21.14 -2.25
C LEU A 103 -15.35 -22.24 -3.15
N LYS A 104 -15.29 -22.06 -4.48
CA LYS A 104 -15.68 -23.10 -5.45
C LYS A 104 -14.83 -24.37 -5.29
N ASN A 105 -13.52 -24.21 -5.09
CA ASN A 105 -12.60 -25.32 -4.87
C ASN A 105 -12.82 -25.99 -3.51
N ALA A 106 -13.28 -25.26 -2.49
CA ALA A 106 -13.63 -25.81 -1.19
C ALA A 106 -14.94 -26.63 -1.19
N GLY A 107 -15.79 -26.42 -2.19
CA GLY A 107 -17.02 -27.20 -2.39
C GLY A 107 -17.98 -27.18 -1.20
N SER A 108 -18.49 -28.38 -0.85
CA SER A 108 -19.45 -28.56 0.24
C SER A 108 -18.89 -28.29 1.63
N ASP A 109 -17.58 -28.30 1.83
CA ASP A 109 -16.95 -28.09 3.12
C ASP A 109 -16.88 -26.60 3.48
N GLY A 110 -16.99 -25.74 2.47
CA GLY A 110 -16.83 -24.31 2.62
C GLY A 110 -15.43 -23.92 3.08
N ALA A 111 -15.23 -22.67 3.37
CA ALA A 111 -13.93 -22.18 3.84
C ALA A 111 -14.06 -21.24 5.03
N LYS A 112 -13.14 -21.36 5.99
CA LYS A 112 -13.01 -20.41 7.09
C LYS A 112 -12.39 -19.12 6.58
N ARG A 113 -12.69 -18.00 7.27
CA ARG A 113 -12.14 -16.68 6.95
C ARG A 113 -10.61 -16.67 6.90
N ASP A 114 -9.96 -17.39 7.82
CA ASP A 114 -8.50 -17.45 7.88
C ASP A 114 -7.90 -18.14 6.65
N GLY A 115 -8.53 -19.21 6.15
CA GLY A 115 -8.10 -19.88 4.92
C GLY A 115 -8.26 -18.99 3.69
N ILE A 116 -9.35 -18.23 3.60
CA ILE A 116 -9.55 -17.23 2.54
C ILE A 116 -8.48 -16.15 2.64
N TYR A 117 -8.17 -15.67 3.86
CA TYR A 117 -7.13 -14.67 4.09
C TYR A 117 -5.78 -15.15 3.61
N GLU A 118 -5.33 -16.31 4.03
CA GLU A 118 -4.05 -16.89 3.62
C GLU A 118 -3.92 -17.00 2.09
N TYR A 119 -5.02 -17.30 1.40
CA TYR A 119 -5.02 -17.41 -0.05
C TYR A 119 -4.85 -16.07 -0.78
N ILE A 120 -5.38 -14.95 -0.21
CA ILE A 120 -5.37 -13.64 -0.89
C ILE A 120 -4.40 -12.62 -0.30
N LYS A 121 -3.79 -12.87 0.85
CA LYS A 121 -2.97 -11.88 1.60
C LYS A 121 -1.84 -11.26 0.77
N ASP A 122 -1.22 -12.05 -0.11
CA ASP A 122 -0.08 -11.62 -0.92
C ASP A 122 -0.47 -10.69 -2.09
N VAL A 123 -1.75 -10.72 -2.47
CA VAL A 123 -2.30 -9.84 -3.53
C VAL A 123 -3.03 -8.63 -2.97
N MET A 124 -3.15 -8.53 -1.64
CA MET A 124 -3.65 -7.34 -0.96
C MET A 124 -2.57 -6.25 -0.90
N PRO A 125 -2.96 -4.97 -0.73
CA PRO A 125 -2.00 -3.87 -0.66
C PRO A 125 -0.91 -4.10 0.39
N SER A 126 0.35 -4.01 -0.02
CA SER A 126 1.49 -4.25 0.87
C SER A 126 1.75 -3.12 1.86
N ASN A 127 1.16 -1.94 1.65
CA ASN A 127 1.22 -0.80 2.57
C ASN A 127 0.23 -0.90 3.75
N LYS A 128 -0.61 -1.95 3.78
CA LYS A 128 -1.53 -2.22 4.89
C LYS A 128 -0.92 -3.20 5.89
N THR A 129 -1.21 -2.97 7.18
CA THR A 129 -0.88 -3.95 8.23
C THR A 129 -1.75 -5.21 8.08
N GLU A 130 -1.33 -6.32 8.70
CA GLU A 130 -2.10 -7.57 8.71
C GLU A 130 -3.52 -7.36 9.25
N GLU A 131 -3.66 -6.57 10.32
CA GLU A 131 -4.95 -6.24 10.91
C GLU A 131 -5.85 -5.46 9.94
N GLN A 132 -5.28 -4.48 9.23
CA GLN A 132 -6.00 -3.71 8.21
C GLN A 132 -6.40 -4.58 7.01
N LYS A 133 -5.56 -5.53 6.61
CA LYS A 133 -5.90 -6.51 5.56
C LYS A 133 -7.04 -7.42 5.99
N LEU A 134 -7.00 -7.95 7.22
CA LEU A 134 -8.06 -8.77 7.79
C LEU A 134 -9.39 -8.01 7.87
N ARG A 135 -9.37 -6.74 8.28
CA ARG A 135 -10.56 -5.88 8.28
C ARG A 135 -11.09 -5.70 6.85
N SER A 136 -10.21 -5.38 5.89
CA SER A 136 -10.58 -5.22 4.47
C SER A 136 -11.20 -6.49 3.89
N LEU A 137 -10.69 -7.68 4.25
CA LEU A 137 -11.32 -8.95 3.86
C LEU A 137 -12.71 -9.10 4.48
N GLY A 138 -12.86 -8.77 5.77
CA GLY A 138 -14.16 -8.83 6.44
C GLY A 138 -15.22 -7.97 5.76
N ASP A 139 -14.84 -6.76 5.34
CA ASP A 139 -15.75 -5.86 4.62
C ASP A 139 -16.03 -6.35 3.20
N LEU A 140 -15.03 -6.91 2.50
CA LEU A 140 -15.24 -7.54 1.19
C LEU A 140 -16.24 -8.70 1.27
N LEU A 141 -16.09 -9.59 2.23
CA LEU A 141 -17.00 -10.73 2.42
C LEU A 141 -18.43 -10.29 2.74
N LYS A 142 -18.63 -9.20 3.52
CA LYS A 142 -19.94 -8.61 3.75
C LYS A 142 -20.57 -8.10 2.46
N VAL A 143 -19.79 -7.39 1.63
CA VAL A 143 -20.26 -6.90 0.33
C VAL A 143 -20.64 -8.07 -0.58
N MET A 144 -19.78 -9.08 -0.71
CA MET A 144 -20.07 -10.26 -1.54
C MET A 144 -21.32 -11.02 -1.07
N LYS A 145 -21.56 -11.06 0.25
CA LYS A 145 -22.79 -11.64 0.81
C LYS A 145 -24.02 -10.80 0.47
N ALA A 146 -23.92 -9.46 0.54
CA ALA A 146 -25.01 -8.55 0.16
C ALA A 146 -25.31 -8.60 -1.35
N GLU A 147 -24.29 -8.89 -2.18
CA GLU A 147 -24.44 -9.13 -3.62
C GLU A 147 -24.93 -10.56 -3.95
N GLU A 148 -25.29 -11.36 -2.96
CA GLU A 148 -25.77 -12.75 -3.12
C GLU A 148 -24.78 -13.68 -3.86
N LEU A 149 -23.47 -13.37 -3.77
CA LEU A 149 -22.44 -14.20 -4.37
C LEU A 149 -21.99 -15.34 -3.46
N ILE A 150 -22.08 -15.12 -2.14
CA ILE A 150 -21.65 -16.07 -1.11
C ILE A 150 -22.62 -16.08 0.07
N ARG A 151 -22.64 -17.17 0.80
CA ARG A 151 -23.40 -17.31 2.06
C ARG A 151 -22.50 -17.75 3.19
N THR A 152 -22.98 -17.59 4.43
CA THR A 152 -22.30 -18.15 5.61
C THR A 152 -23.18 -19.19 6.28
N ASP A 153 -22.52 -20.21 6.80
CA ASP A 153 -23.13 -21.17 7.72
C ASP A 153 -22.14 -21.40 8.89
N GLY A 154 -22.53 -20.98 10.07
CA GLY A 154 -21.64 -20.95 11.22
C GLY A 154 -20.41 -20.07 10.96
N ARG A 155 -19.22 -20.69 10.96
CA ARG A 155 -17.93 -20.03 10.72
C ARG A 155 -17.40 -20.18 9.30
N ASN A 156 -18.12 -20.93 8.47
CA ASN A 156 -17.70 -21.24 7.10
C ASN A 156 -18.44 -20.37 6.08
N TRP A 157 -17.74 -20.06 5.01
CA TRP A 157 -18.23 -19.34 3.84
C TRP A 157 -18.37 -20.31 2.67
N PHE A 158 -19.42 -20.10 1.88
CA PHE A 158 -19.76 -20.95 0.73
C PHE A 158 -20.11 -20.05 -0.45
N ILE A 159 -19.87 -20.53 -1.65
CA ILE A 159 -20.43 -19.94 -2.87
C ILE A 159 -21.94 -20.22 -2.92
N LEU A 160 -22.73 -19.30 -3.47
CA LEU A 160 -24.15 -19.48 -3.74
C LEU A 160 -24.37 -20.13 -5.11
#